data_c2ddb3496f4119641e9193f90d0e7dd7
#
_entry.id   c2ddb3496f4119641e9193f90d0e7dd7
#
_cell.length_a   1.000
_cell.length_b   1.000
_cell.length_c   1.000
_cell.angle_alpha   90.00
_cell.angle_beta   90.00
_cell.angle_gamma   90.00
#
_symmetry.space_group_name_H-M   'P 1'
#
loop_
_entity.id
_entity.type
_entity.pdbx_description
1 polymer ?
#
loop_
_entity_poly.entity_id
_entity_poly.type
_entity_poly.pdbx_seq_one_letter_code
_entity_poly.pdbx_strand_id
1 'polypeptide(L)'
;MVVATADLTPRMRRVVIAGEELRGFENGQLPADAVKLALPAAAAKTAPQLQPELTEGDTAPLYRAYTVRDYDPTTTHMTLDVLLHGDSPGSRWAREAEPGDRISWYGPRSDFYASPEASWHLILGDESALPAIAAILESLPRSTVARVFVEVADETDELSLTSPARAEITWLHRKGVPAGNSDLLERAVREMGPLRGTPQTWVAGEAGVVRTLRRYLLREQGLRRETVQASGYWRAGLDASQTDEAVLELARAATDDTSAAH
;
A
#
# COMPACT_ATOMS: atom_id res chain seq x y z
N MET A 1 0.92 16.34 13.32
CA MET A 1 1.31 15.91 14.68
C MET A 1 0.62 14.58 14.99
N VAL A 2 1.30 13.61 15.58
CA VAL A 2 0.69 12.37 16.07
C VAL A 2 -0.30 12.68 17.18
N VAL A 3 -1.50 12.11 17.13
CA VAL A 3 -2.55 12.31 18.14
C VAL A 3 -2.99 11.02 18.82
N ALA A 4 -2.81 9.87 18.15
CA ALA A 4 -3.11 8.57 18.73
C ALA A 4 -2.30 7.47 18.07
N THR A 5 -2.07 6.38 18.80
CA THR A 5 -1.48 5.14 18.29
C THR A 5 -2.19 3.93 18.88
N ALA A 6 -2.26 2.83 18.13
CA ALA A 6 -2.83 1.56 18.59
C ALA A 6 -2.21 0.38 17.83
N ASP A 7 -1.95 -0.72 18.50
CA ASP A 7 -1.57 -1.96 17.84
C ASP A 7 -2.83 -2.66 17.31
N LEU A 8 -2.87 -2.98 16.02
CA LEU A 8 -3.97 -3.68 15.38
C LEU A 8 -3.72 -5.18 15.36
N THR A 9 -2.49 -5.57 15.06
CA THR A 9 -1.98 -6.94 15.09
C THR A 9 -0.54 -6.91 15.64
N PRO A 10 0.10 -8.04 15.89
CA PRO A 10 1.53 -8.04 16.27
C PRO A 10 2.44 -7.34 15.26
N ARG A 11 2.00 -7.24 13.99
CA ARG A 11 2.78 -6.66 12.89
C ARG A 11 2.16 -5.42 12.24
N MET A 12 1.04 -4.92 12.75
CA MET A 12 0.40 -3.73 12.20
C MET A 12 0.05 -2.73 13.31
N ARG A 13 0.57 -1.51 13.20
CA ARG A 13 0.31 -0.43 14.14
C ARG A 13 -0.36 0.74 13.46
N ARG A 14 -1.45 1.19 14.04
CA ARG A 14 -2.15 2.40 13.64
C ARG A 14 -1.50 3.63 14.24
N VAL A 15 -1.27 4.64 13.42
CA VAL A 15 -0.83 5.97 13.83
C VAL A 15 -1.81 6.97 13.25
N VAL A 16 -2.39 7.81 14.09
CA VAL A 16 -3.29 8.90 13.67
C VAL A 16 -2.53 10.22 13.77
N ILE A 17 -2.50 10.96 12.68
CA ILE A 17 -1.90 12.28 12.63
C ILE A 17 -2.98 13.35 12.42
N ALA A 18 -2.79 14.53 12.99
CA ALA A 18 -3.66 15.68 12.84
C ALA A 18 -2.85 16.95 12.59
N GLY A 19 -3.47 17.94 11.97
CA GLY A 19 -2.88 19.24 11.72
C GLY A 19 -3.75 20.09 10.81
N GLU A 20 -3.63 21.41 10.93
CA GLU A 20 -4.32 22.35 10.02
C GLU A 20 -3.92 22.14 8.55
N GLU A 21 -2.72 21.62 8.30
CA GLU A 21 -2.18 21.30 6.98
C GLU A 21 -2.95 20.17 6.28
N LEU A 22 -3.73 19.41 7.04
CA LEU A 22 -4.61 18.35 6.50
C LEU A 22 -5.98 18.91 6.06
N ARG A 23 -6.29 20.16 6.37
CA ARG A 23 -7.56 20.78 5.97
C ARG A 23 -7.67 20.85 4.45
N GLY A 24 -8.75 20.31 3.90
CA GLY A 24 -8.97 20.24 2.45
C GLY A 24 -8.35 19.00 1.78
N PHE A 25 -7.73 18.09 2.56
CA PHE A 25 -7.19 16.82 2.02
C PHE A 25 -8.29 15.98 1.36
N GLU A 26 -9.52 16.01 1.86
CA GLU A 26 -10.69 15.28 1.34
C GLU A 26 -11.02 15.59 -0.13
N ASN A 27 -10.63 16.78 -0.62
CA ASN A 27 -10.93 17.18 -2.00
C ASN A 27 -10.21 16.37 -3.09
N GLY A 28 -9.16 15.66 -2.72
CA GLY A 28 -8.39 14.83 -3.63
C GLY A 28 -8.29 13.37 -3.19
N GLN A 29 -8.95 13.01 -2.08
CA GLN A 29 -8.83 11.67 -1.52
C GLN A 29 -9.54 10.64 -2.38
N LEU A 30 -8.78 9.60 -2.74
CA LEU A 30 -9.28 8.39 -3.37
C LEU A 30 -8.88 7.17 -2.51
N PRO A 31 -9.61 6.06 -2.63
CA PRO A 31 -9.21 4.82 -1.97
C PRO A 31 -7.78 4.42 -2.34
N ALA A 32 -7.02 3.95 -1.38
CA ALA A 32 -5.61 3.60 -1.53
C ALA A 32 -4.66 4.77 -1.88
N ASP A 33 -5.07 6.02 -1.67
CA ASP A 33 -4.14 7.14 -1.72
C ASP A 33 -2.98 6.93 -0.75
N ALA A 34 -1.79 7.36 -1.16
CA ALA A 34 -0.59 7.26 -0.34
C ALA A 34 0.06 8.63 -0.12
N VAL A 35 0.57 8.84 1.08
CA VAL A 35 1.41 9.98 1.43
C VAL A 35 2.83 9.53 1.71
N LYS A 36 3.81 10.38 1.40
CA LYS A 36 5.20 10.15 1.81
C LYS A 36 5.45 10.84 3.14
N LEU A 37 5.86 10.09 4.14
CA LEU A 37 6.31 10.63 5.43
C LEU A 37 7.81 10.91 5.39
N ALA A 38 8.23 12.05 5.91
CA ALA A 38 9.64 12.35 6.19
C ALA A 38 9.99 11.75 7.56
N LEU A 39 10.61 10.58 7.55
CA LEU A 39 11.00 9.88 8.78
C LEU A 39 12.27 10.50 9.36
N PRO A 40 12.41 10.60 10.70
CA PRO A 40 13.63 11.05 11.33
C PRO A 40 14.77 10.09 11.01
N ALA A 41 15.96 10.62 10.78
CA ALA A 41 17.19 9.83 10.76
C ALA A 41 17.42 9.23 12.15
N ALA A 42 18.07 8.08 12.23
CA ALA A 42 18.13 7.15 13.37
C ALA A 42 18.47 7.73 14.77
N ALA A 43 18.72 9.03 14.91
CA ALA A 43 19.07 9.69 16.18
C ALA A 43 18.16 10.87 16.56
N ALA A 44 17.19 11.27 15.72
CA ALA A 44 16.35 12.44 16.00
C ALA A 44 14.93 11.99 16.40
N LYS A 45 14.47 12.41 17.60
CA LYS A 45 13.08 12.16 18.05
C LYS A 45 12.02 13.03 17.34
N THR A 46 12.43 14.03 16.58
CA THR A 46 11.52 14.92 15.84
C THR A 46 11.83 14.86 14.36
N ALA A 47 10.79 14.73 13.54
CA ALA A 47 10.93 14.84 12.09
C ALA A 47 11.50 16.21 11.70
N PRO A 48 12.37 16.31 10.70
CA PRO A 48 12.83 17.56 10.16
C PRO A 48 11.65 18.39 9.67
N GLN A 49 11.68 19.70 9.93
CA GLN A 49 10.71 20.63 9.38
C GLN A 49 10.80 20.62 7.84
N LEU A 50 9.68 20.86 7.18
CA LEU A 50 9.62 21.11 5.74
C LEU A 50 10.68 22.14 5.34
N GLN A 51 11.62 21.72 4.49
CA GLN A 51 12.75 22.51 4.00
C GLN A 51 13.60 23.20 5.10
N PRO A 52 14.37 22.49 5.89
CA PRO A 52 15.55 23.12 6.41
C PRO A 52 16.53 23.24 5.24
N GLU A 53 17.13 24.39 5.05
CA GLU A 53 18.44 24.44 4.38
C GLU A 53 19.31 23.44 5.15
N LEU A 54 19.64 22.29 4.49
CA LEU A 54 20.52 21.29 5.10
C LEU A 54 21.85 21.97 5.41
N THR A 55 22.15 22.08 6.69
CA THR A 55 23.47 22.56 7.12
C THR A 55 24.46 21.40 6.99
N GLU A 56 25.75 21.70 6.79
CA GLU A 56 26.79 20.67 6.73
C GLU A 56 26.76 19.83 8.02
N GLY A 57 26.38 18.54 7.88
CA GLY A 57 26.23 17.58 8.99
C GLY A 57 24.80 17.06 9.21
N ASP A 58 23.79 17.66 8.59
CA ASP A 58 22.42 17.18 8.68
C ASP A 58 22.21 15.94 7.79
N THR A 59 21.67 14.88 8.40
CA THR A 59 21.29 13.68 7.64
C THR A 59 19.94 13.94 6.96
N ALA A 60 19.91 13.82 5.64
CA ALA A 60 18.67 13.97 4.87
C ALA A 60 17.55 13.06 5.39
N PRO A 61 16.31 13.56 5.47
CA PRO A 61 15.19 12.73 5.94
C PRO A 61 14.95 11.55 5.00
N LEU A 62 14.56 10.43 5.57
CA LEU A 62 14.16 9.26 4.81
C LEU A 62 12.67 9.34 4.47
N TYR A 63 12.35 9.37 3.19
CA TYR A 63 10.95 9.38 2.75
C TYR A 63 10.41 7.97 2.59
N ARG A 64 9.23 7.70 3.15
CA ARG A 64 8.53 6.42 3.02
C ARG A 64 7.07 6.66 2.71
N ALA A 65 6.55 5.90 1.73
CA ALA A 65 5.15 5.96 1.35
C ALA A 65 4.29 5.10 2.28
N TYR A 66 3.17 5.65 2.72
CA TYR A 66 2.15 4.95 3.49
C TYR A 66 0.78 5.24 2.93
N THR A 67 -0.06 4.23 2.88
CA THR A 67 -1.45 4.40 2.49
C THR A 67 -2.20 5.24 3.51
N VAL A 68 -2.98 6.18 3.05
CA VAL A 68 -3.99 6.84 3.86
C VAL A 68 -5.14 5.85 4.05
N ARG A 69 -5.18 5.24 5.25
CA ARG A 69 -6.21 4.25 5.60
C ARG A 69 -7.59 4.90 5.71
N ASP A 70 -7.62 6.09 6.27
CA ASP A 70 -8.84 6.87 6.47
C ASP A 70 -8.50 8.34 6.72
N TYR A 71 -9.43 9.23 6.39
CA TYR A 71 -9.33 10.65 6.71
C TYR A 71 -10.69 11.18 7.16
N ASP A 72 -10.72 11.78 8.36
CA ASP A 72 -11.88 12.45 8.90
C ASP A 72 -11.74 13.98 8.72
N PRO A 73 -12.49 14.60 7.81
CA PRO A 73 -12.43 16.04 7.57
C PRO A 73 -12.96 16.87 8.75
N THR A 74 -13.78 16.28 9.62
CA THR A 74 -14.36 16.99 10.79
C THR A 74 -13.30 17.27 11.85
N THR A 75 -12.44 16.28 12.08
CA THR A 75 -11.36 16.36 13.08
C THR A 75 -10.00 16.68 12.44
N THR A 76 -9.91 16.69 11.11
CA THR A 76 -8.64 16.76 10.35
C THR A 76 -7.65 15.67 10.76
N HIS A 77 -8.16 14.46 10.99
CA HIS A 77 -7.36 13.30 11.35
C HIS A 77 -7.09 12.40 10.13
N MET A 78 -5.83 12.12 9.89
CA MET A 78 -5.40 11.12 8.90
C MET A 78 -4.92 9.87 9.63
N THR A 79 -5.47 8.74 9.29
CA THR A 79 -5.12 7.43 9.84
C THR A 79 -4.18 6.71 8.90
N LEU A 80 -3.08 6.21 9.44
CA LEU A 80 -2.08 5.40 8.75
C LEU A 80 -1.94 4.07 9.50
N ASP A 81 -2.07 2.94 8.79
CA ASP A 81 -1.76 1.63 9.34
C ASP A 81 -0.38 1.21 8.83
N VAL A 82 0.57 1.06 9.73
CA VAL A 82 1.99 0.86 9.42
C VAL A 82 2.38 -0.58 9.70
N LEU A 83 2.84 -1.28 8.67
CA LEU A 83 3.40 -2.62 8.81
C LEU A 83 4.75 -2.56 9.55
N LEU A 84 4.84 -3.33 10.64
CA LEU A 84 6.05 -3.47 11.43
C LEU A 84 6.86 -4.68 10.94
N HIS A 85 7.96 -4.42 10.26
CA HIS A 85 8.85 -5.46 9.76
C HIS A 85 10.32 -5.16 10.11
N GLY A 86 10.98 -6.08 10.76
CA GLY A 86 12.38 -5.93 11.15
C GLY A 86 12.65 -4.63 11.91
N ASP A 87 13.83 -4.07 11.71
CA ASP A 87 14.27 -2.79 12.27
C ASP A 87 14.35 -1.68 11.21
N SER A 88 13.37 -1.64 10.31
CA SER A 88 13.30 -0.59 9.28
C SER A 88 13.01 0.78 9.91
N PRO A 89 13.44 1.89 9.27
CA PRO A 89 13.17 3.25 9.77
C PRO A 89 11.69 3.51 10.04
N GLY A 90 10.81 3.04 9.16
CA GLY A 90 9.36 3.17 9.34
C GLY A 90 8.82 2.37 10.50
N SER A 91 9.30 1.14 10.68
CA SER A 91 8.91 0.30 11.80
C SER A 91 9.38 0.87 13.14
N ARG A 92 10.60 1.41 13.22
CA ARG A 92 11.09 2.10 14.42
C ARG A 92 10.23 3.32 14.74
N TRP A 93 10.06 4.21 13.76
CA TRP A 93 9.19 5.37 13.93
C TRP A 93 7.80 4.99 14.44
N ALA A 94 7.15 4.02 13.81
CA ALA A 94 5.80 3.65 14.20
C ALA A 94 5.72 3.04 15.61
N ARG A 95 6.75 2.26 16.04
CA ARG A 95 6.81 1.71 17.41
C ARG A 95 7.03 2.79 18.46
N GLU A 96 7.84 3.80 18.15
CA GLU A 96 8.23 4.87 19.05
C GLU A 96 7.28 6.08 19.02
N ALA A 97 6.39 6.15 18.02
CA ALA A 97 5.47 7.27 17.84
C ALA A 97 4.55 7.45 19.06
N GLU A 98 4.55 8.66 19.61
CA GLU A 98 3.74 9.08 20.76
C GLU A 98 2.91 10.32 20.42
N PRO A 99 1.73 10.51 21.07
CA PRO A 99 0.98 11.75 20.92
C PRO A 99 1.84 12.97 21.22
N GLY A 100 1.83 13.94 20.30
CA GLY A 100 2.66 15.14 20.35
C GLY A 100 3.84 15.13 19.39
N ASP A 101 4.26 13.98 18.89
CA ASP A 101 5.35 13.89 17.92
C ASP A 101 4.98 14.59 16.61
N ARG A 102 5.94 15.26 16.01
CA ARG A 102 5.76 15.93 14.73
C ARG A 102 6.24 15.05 13.58
N ILE A 103 5.47 15.02 12.50
CA ILE A 103 5.83 14.34 11.27
C ILE A 103 5.47 15.23 10.07
N SER A 104 6.38 15.33 9.10
CA SER A 104 6.11 15.99 7.82
C SER A 104 5.67 14.97 6.78
N TRP A 105 4.78 15.38 5.90
CA TRP A 105 4.23 14.51 4.86
C TRP A 105 4.07 15.26 3.53
N TYR A 106 3.97 14.48 2.44
CA TYR A 106 3.76 14.95 1.06
C TYR A 106 2.76 14.06 0.35
N GLY A 107 1.99 14.60 -0.54
CA GLY A 107 1.00 13.87 -1.34
C GLY A 107 -0.35 14.53 -1.31
N PRO A 108 -1.42 13.79 -1.65
CA PRO A 108 -1.45 12.34 -1.90
C PRO A 108 -0.96 11.94 -3.30
N ARG A 109 -0.64 10.64 -3.47
CA ARG A 109 -0.55 9.94 -4.74
C ARG A 109 -1.64 8.90 -4.79
N SER A 110 -2.41 8.87 -5.88
CA SER A 110 -3.55 7.96 -6.01
C SER A 110 -3.13 6.66 -6.73
N ASP A 111 -3.48 5.52 -6.13
CA ASP A 111 -3.14 4.18 -6.62
C ASP A 111 -4.37 3.36 -7.02
N PHE A 112 -5.61 3.87 -6.83
CA PHE A 112 -6.82 3.15 -7.19
C PHE A 112 -7.89 4.07 -7.78
N TYR A 113 -8.47 3.63 -8.89
CA TYR A 113 -9.63 4.26 -9.54
C TYR A 113 -10.63 3.16 -9.89
N ALA A 114 -11.80 3.19 -9.26
CA ALA A 114 -12.86 2.24 -9.60
C ALA A 114 -13.36 2.48 -11.03
N SER A 115 -13.35 1.43 -11.86
CA SER A 115 -13.93 1.48 -13.20
C SER A 115 -15.43 1.21 -13.14
N PRO A 116 -16.28 2.09 -13.69
CA PRO A 116 -17.72 1.85 -13.77
C PRO A 116 -18.09 0.68 -14.70
N GLU A 117 -17.18 0.27 -15.58
CA GLU A 117 -17.37 -0.85 -16.51
C GLU A 117 -16.99 -2.20 -15.91
N ALA A 118 -16.40 -2.22 -14.71
CA ALA A 118 -16.02 -3.44 -14.06
C ALA A 118 -17.24 -4.26 -13.62
N SER A 119 -17.33 -5.50 -14.08
CA SER A 119 -18.39 -6.43 -13.61
C SER A 119 -18.14 -6.96 -12.21
N TRP A 120 -16.89 -6.97 -11.77
CA TRP A 120 -16.44 -7.34 -10.43
C TRP A 120 -14.97 -6.92 -10.22
N HIS A 121 -14.49 -7.00 -8.98
CA HIS A 121 -13.11 -6.64 -8.62
C HIS A 121 -12.33 -7.86 -8.13
N LEU A 122 -11.06 -7.95 -8.57
CA LEU A 122 -10.07 -8.87 -8.03
C LEU A 122 -8.99 -8.03 -7.33
N ILE A 123 -8.85 -8.22 -6.01
CA ILE A 123 -7.94 -7.45 -5.17
C ILE A 123 -6.92 -8.40 -4.56
N LEU A 124 -5.64 -8.15 -4.81
CA LEU A 124 -4.54 -9.03 -4.43
C LEU A 124 -3.47 -8.23 -3.70
N GLY A 125 -2.99 -8.75 -2.56
CA GLY A 125 -1.88 -8.09 -1.88
C GLY A 125 -1.29 -8.90 -0.75
N ASP A 126 -0.13 -8.44 -0.27
CA ASP A 126 0.47 -8.90 0.97
C ASP A 126 0.10 -7.97 2.14
N GLU A 127 0.64 -8.22 3.33
CA GLU A 127 0.37 -7.41 4.53
C GLU A 127 0.70 -5.92 4.37
N SER A 128 1.63 -5.55 3.47
CA SER A 128 1.95 -4.14 3.20
C SER A 128 0.81 -3.41 2.47
N ALA A 129 0.00 -4.16 1.75
CA ALA A 129 -1.15 -3.65 1.00
C ALA A 129 -2.46 -3.63 1.81
N LEU A 130 -2.50 -4.22 3.01
CA LEU A 130 -3.71 -4.32 3.84
C LEU A 130 -4.42 -2.97 4.07
N PRO A 131 -3.72 -1.87 4.37
CA PRO A 131 -4.39 -0.57 4.56
C PRO A 131 -5.12 -0.10 3.30
N ALA A 132 -4.51 -0.32 2.12
CA ALA A 132 -5.10 0.02 0.83
C ALA A 132 -6.27 -0.90 0.48
N ILE A 133 -6.14 -2.21 0.72
CA ILE A 133 -7.21 -3.19 0.52
C ILE A 133 -8.44 -2.81 1.36
N ALA A 134 -8.23 -2.45 2.63
CA ALA A 134 -9.32 -2.02 3.51
C ALA A 134 -10.03 -0.77 2.98
N ALA A 135 -9.27 0.27 2.60
CA ALA A 135 -9.82 1.51 2.06
C ALA A 135 -10.57 1.29 0.73
N ILE A 136 -10.03 0.45 -0.16
CA ILE A 136 -10.71 0.07 -1.41
C ILE A 136 -12.02 -0.64 -1.10
N LEU A 137 -12.02 -1.65 -0.25
CA LEU A 137 -13.20 -2.42 0.10
C LEU A 137 -14.33 -1.56 0.66
N GLU A 138 -14.00 -0.62 1.55
CA GLU A 138 -14.97 0.31 2.16
C GLU A 138 -15.57 1.28 1.13
N SER A 139 -14.82 1.59 0.06
CA SER A 139 -15.29 2.49 -1.01
C SER A 139 -16.18 1.82 -2.06
N LEU A 140 -16.18 0.48 -2.15
CA LEU A 140 -16.90 -0.23 -3.19
C LEU A 140 -18.44 -0.12 -2.98
N PRO A 141 -19.20 0.15 -4.04
CA PRO A 141 -20.67 0.19 -3.98
C PRO A 141 -21.29 -1.15 -3.57
N ARG A 142 -22.45 -1.11 -2.91
CA ARG A 142 -23.21 -2.31 -2.50
C ARG A 142 -23.54 -3.29 -3.63
N SER A 143 -23.67 -2.79 -4.86
CA SER A 143 -23.94 -3.62 -6.05
C SER A 143 -22.72 -4.37 -6.58
N THR A 144 -21.55 -4.09 -6.04
CA THR A 144 -20.25 -4.63 -6.50
C THR A 144 -20.00 -6.01 -5.89
N VAL A 145 -19.31 -6.85 -6.66
CA VAL A 145 -18.72 -8.11 -6.18
C VAL A 145 -17.22 -7.97 -6.15
N ALA A 146 -16.58 -8.40 -5.07
CA ALA A 146 -15.12 -8.41 -4.95
C ALA A 146 -14.62 -9.78 -4.49
N ARG A 147 -13.51 -10.24 -5.06
CA ARG A 147 -12.71 -11.35 -4.56
C ARG A 147 -11.36 -10.81 -4.13
N VAL A 148 -10.98 -11.15 -2.92
CA VAL A 148 -9.81 -10.59 -2.25
C VAL A 148 -8.93 -11.73 -1.76
N PHE A 149 -7.65 -11.69 -2.12
CA PHE A 149 -6.64 -12.59 -1.60
C PHE A 149 -5.57 -11.76 -0.90
N VAL A 150 -5.36 -12.05 0.38
CA VAL A 150 -4.39 -11.35 1.21
C VAL A 150 -3.39 -12.33 1.78
N GLU A 151 -2.12 -12.16 1.43
CA GLU A 151 -1.03 -12.92 2.00
C GLU A 151 -0.52 -12.26 3.27
N VAL A 152 -0.50 -13.02 4.37
CA VAL A 152 0.00 -12.61 5.68
C VAL A 152 0.92 -13.68 6.27
N ALA A 153 1.65 -13.35 7.33
CA ALA A 153 2.54 -14.33 7.96
C ALA A 153 1.77 -15.50 8.57
N ASP A 154 0.74 -15.19 9.37
CA ASP A 154 -0.12 -16.18 10.05
C ASP A 154 -1.47 -15.56 10.44
N GLU A 155 -2.30 -16.33 11.12
CA GLU A 155 -3.66 -15.97 11.52
C GLU A 155 -3.73 -14.75 12.45
N THR A 156 -2.65 -14.46 13.18
CA THR A 156 -2.60 -13.30 14.10
C THR A 156 -2.48 -11.96 13.39
N ASP A 157 -2.18 -11.97 12.09
CA ASP A 157 -2.10 -10.78 11.26
C ASP A 157 -3.38 -10.50 10.45
N GLU A 158 -4.39 -11.35 10.57
CA GLU A 158 -5.68 -11.08 9.95
C GLU A 158 -6.34 -9.85 10.58
N LEU A 159 -6.84 -8.95 9.73
CA LEU A 159 -7.64 -7.81 10.15
C LEU A 159 -9.10 -8.03 9.80
N SER A 160 -10.00 -7.51 10.63
CA SER A 160 -11.41 -7.44 10.27
C SER A 160 -11.60 -6.44 9.14
N LEU A 161 -11.78 -6.93 7.92
CA LEU A 161 -12.04 -6.11 6.73
C LEU A 161 -13.54 -6.00 6.51
N THR A 162 -14.01 -4.78 6.31
CA THR A 162 -15.42 -4.47 6.06
C THR A 162 -15.62 -3.95 4.65
N SER A 163 -16.78 -4.21 4.06
CA SER A 163 -17.15 -3.69 2.75
C SER A 163 -18.65 -3.54 2.64
N PRO A 164 -19.18 -2.47 2.05
CA PRO A 164 -20.59 -2.43 1.60
C PRO A 164 -20.88 -3.41 0.47
N ALA A 165 -19.85 -3.73 -0.35
CA ALA A 165 -19.94 -4.67 -1.46
C ALA A 165 -20.03 -6.12 -0.98
N ARG A 166 -20.43 -7.02 -1.89
CA ARG A 166 -20.34 -8.46 -1.66
C ARG A 166 -18.88 -8.91 -1.85
N ALA A 167 -18.09 -8.88 -0.78
CA ALA A 167 -16.68 -9.25 -0.78
C ALA A 167 -16.49 -10.67 -0.22
N GLU A 168 -15.70 -11.47 -0.94
CA GLU A 168 -15.18 -12.77 -0.50
C GLU A 168 -13.67 -12.60 -0.23
N ILE A 169 -13.25 -12.72 1.03
CA ILE A 169 -11.89 -12.50 1.47
C ILE A 169 -11.25 -13.84 1.81
N THR A 170 -10.12 -14.13 1.19
CA THR A 170 -9.32 -15.33 1.44
C THR A 170 -7.97 -14.93 2.00
N TRP A 171 -7.68 -15.37 3.21
CA TRP A 171 -6.39 -15.20 3.85
C TRP A 171 -5.44 -16.33 3.46
N LEU A 172 -4.22 -15.97 3.10
CA LEU A 172 -3.17 -16.89 2.67
C LEU A 172 -2.01 -16.78 3.66
N HIS A 173 -1.80 -17.81 4.47
CA HIS A 173 -0.81 -17.81 5.53
C HIS A 173 0.51 -18.41 5.05
N ARG A 174 1.60 -17.65 5.16
CA ARG A 174 2.94 -18.09 4.76
C ARG A 174 3.54 -19.15 5.69
N LYS A 175 3.08 -19.25 6.92
CA LYS A 175 3.49 -20.28 7.90
C LYS A 175 5.02 -20.42 8.02
N GLY A 176 5.70 -19.28 8.19
CA GLY A 176 7.15 -19.21 8.37
C GLY A 176 7.96 -19.02 7.09
N VAL A 177 7.35 -19.08 5.91
CA VAL A 177 8.04 -18.68 4.67
C VAL A 177 8.26 -17.16 4.72
N PRO A 178 9.49 -16.65 4.44
CA PRO A 178 9.73 -15.23 4.42
C PRO A 178 8.85 -14.49 3.40
N ALA A 179 8.45 -13.27 3.75
CA ALA A 179 7.70 -12.41 2.84
C ALA A 179 8.46 -12.20 1.51
N GLY A 180 7.74 -12.22 0.39
CA GLY A 180 8.29 -12.10 -0.95
C GLY A 180 8.88 -13.40 -1.55
N ASN A 181 8.99 -14.47 -0.75
CA ASN A 181 9.46 -15.79 -1.22
C ASN A 181 8.33 -16.82 -1.35
N SER A 182 7.10 -16.40 -1.17
CA SER A 182 5.91 -17.24 -1.25
C SER A 182 5.30 -17.20 -2.65
N ASP A 183 4.68 -18.30 -3.06
CA ASP A 183 3.89 -18.43 -4.30
C ASP A 183 2.37 -18.43 -4.04
N LEU A 184 1.95 -18.18 -2.80
CA LEU A 184 0.55 -18.35 -2.36
C LEU A 184 -0.42 -17.50 -3.17
N LEU A 185 -0.11 -16.22 -3.40
CA LEU A 185 -0.96 -15.33 -4.21
C LEU A 185 -1.05 -15.81 -5.66
N GLU A 186 0.07 -16.19 -6.27
CA GLU A 186 0.08 -16.68 -7.66
C GLU A 186 -0.75 -17.96 -7.77
N ARG A 187 -0.55 -18.91 -6.86
CA ARG A 187 -1.26 -20.18 -6.85
C ARG A 187 -2.77 -19.98 -6.64
N ALA A 188 -3.17 -19.16 -5.66
CA ALA A 188 -4.57 -18.87 -5.41
C ALA A 188 -5.28 -18.27 -6.63
N VAL A 189 -4.63 -17.34 -7.33
CA VAL A 189 -5.21 -16.74 -8.53
C VAL A 189 -5.27 -17.75 -9.69
N ARG A 190 -4.26 -18.63 -9.85
CA ARG A 190 -4.28 -19.69 -10.86
C ARG A 190 -5.37 -20.73 -10.60
N GLU A 191 -5.63 -21.06 -9.35
CA GLU A 191 -6.69 -22.00 -8.94
C GLU A 191 -8.10 -21.46 -9.22
N MET A 192 -8.30 -20.14 -9.37
CA MET A 192 -9.57 -19.56 -9.82
C MET A 192 -9.95 -19.99 -11.24
N GLY A 193 -8.98 -20.43 -12.05
CA GLY A 193 -9.18 -20.71 -13.47
C GLY A 193 -9.41 -19.46 -14.32
N PRO A 194 -10.13 -19.58 -15.46
CA PRO A 194 -10.38 -18.46 -16.36
C PRO A 194 -11.25 -17.37 -15.70
N LEU A 195 -10.74 -16.14 -15.69
CA LEU A 195 -11.47 -14.98 -15.16
C LEU A 195 -12.55 -14.55 -16.16
N ARG A 196 -13.82 -14.73 -15.79
CA ARG A 196 -14.95 -14.39 -16.67
C ARG A 196 -15.47 -12.98 -16.42
N GLY A 197 -16.08 -12.40 -17.45
CA GLY A 197 -16.60 -11.03 -17.42
C GLY A 197 -15.51 -10.00 -17.65
N THR A 198 -15.71 -8.80 -17.10
CA THR A 198 -14.77 -7.66 -17.19
C THR A 198 -14.24 -7.30 -15.80
N PRO A 199 -13.35 -8.12 -15.19
CA PRO A 199 -12.82 -7.77 -13.88
C PRO A 199 -11.90 -6.55 -13.96
N GLN A 200 -12.01 -5.68 -12.97
CA GLN A 200 -10.94 -4.76 -12.64
C GLN A 200 -10.06 -5.42 -11.59
N THR A 201 -8.76 -5.45 -11.83
CA THR A 201 -7.79 -6.07 -10.93
C THR A 201 -6.88 -5.01 -10.32
N TRP A 202 -6.72 -5.07 -9.01
CA TRP A 202 -5.75 -4.28 -8.27
C TRP A 202 -4.79 -5.22 -7.54
N VAL A 203 -3.49 -4.96 -7.68
CA VAL A 203 -2.41 -5.80 -7.12
C VAL A 203 -1.37 -4.91 -6.47
N ALA A 204 -1.07 -5.13 -5.18
CA ALA A 204 0.04 -4.43 -4.53
C ALA A 204 0.78 -5.34 -3.53
N GLY A 205 2.06 -5.02 -3.28
CA GLY A 205 2.92 -5.79 -2.37
C GLY A 205 4.35 -5.90 -2.88
N GLU A 206 4.98 -7.05 -2.69
CA GLU A 206 6.35 -7.31 -3.16
C GLU A 206 6.47 -7.20 -4.69
N ALA A 207 7.45 -6.43 -5.17
CA ALA A 207 7.57 -6.05 -6.59
C ALA A 207 7.74 -7.22 -7.56
N GLY A 208 8.42 -8.30 -7.16
CA GLY A 208 8.59 -9.51 -7.98
C GLY A 208 7.29 -10.28 -8.09
N VAL A 209 6.56 -10.44 -6.98
CA VAL A 209 5.24 -11.09 -6.94
C VAL A 209 4.24 -10.30 -7.77
N VAL A 210 4.17 -8.97 -7.58
CA VAL A 210 3.30 -8.06 -8.36
C VAL A 210 3.57 -8.18 -9.86
N ARG A 211 4.84 -8.19 -10.28
CA ARG A 211 5.22 -8.36 -11.69
C ARG A 211 4.78 -9.71 -12.24
N THR A 212 4.92 -10.78 -11.47
CA THR A 212 4.51 -12.13 -11.88
C THR A 212 3.00 -12.22 -12.05
N LEU A 213 2.24 -11.72 -11.08
CA LEU A 213 0.78 -11.66 -11.15
C LEU A 213 0.29 -10.80 -12.31
N ARG A 214 0.87 -9.60 -12.49
CA ARG A 214 0.53 -8.72 -13.62
C ARG A 214 0.77 -9.40 -14.97
N ARG A 215 1.90 -10.09 -15.13
CA ARG A 215 2.20 -10.85 -16.36
C ARG A 215 1.18 -11.94 -16.60
N TYR A 216 0.82 -12.72 -15.57
CA TYR A 216 -0.22 -13.75 -15.64
C TYR A 216 -1.57 -13.19 -16.07
N LEU A 217 -2.02 -12.11 -15.41
CA LEU A 217 -3.31 -11.47 -15.71
C LEU A 217 -3.39 -10.93 -17.14
N LEU A 218 -2.33 -10.29 -17.63
CA LEU A 218 -2.30 -9.73 -18.97
C LEU A 218 -2.10 -10.78 -20.08
N ARG A 219 -1.18 -11.74 -19.87
CA ARG A 219 -0.77 -12.67 -20.96
C ARG A 219 -1.53 -13.99 -20.96
N GLU A 220 -1.83 -14.53 -19.78
CA GLU A 220 -2.48 -15.83 -19.68
C GLU A 220 -4.00 -15.71 -19.50
N GLN A 221 -4.48 -14.70 -18.74
CA GLN A 221 -5.90 -14.40 -18.58
C GLN A 221 -6.45 -13.45 -19.67
N GLY A 222 -5.59 -12.79 -20.44
CA GLY A 222 -5.97 -11.91 -21.53
C GLY A 222 -6.67 -10.63 -21.10
N LEU A 223 -6.46 -10.16 -19.85
CA LEU A 223 -7.06 -8.92 -19.37
C LEU A 223 -6.45 -7.71 -20.08
N ARG A 224 -7.25 -6.67 -20.31
CA ARG A 224 -6.78 -5.41 -20.88
C ARG A 224 -5.91 -4.65 -19.87
N ARG A 225 -4.88 -3.95 -20.35
CA ARG A 225 -3.91 -3.24 -19.51
C ARG A 225 -4.56 -2.22 -18.58
N GLU A 226 -5.56 -1.50 -19.07
CA GLU A 226 -6.30 -0.48 -18.32
C GLU A 226 -7.15 -1.06 -17.18
N THR A 227 -7.44 -2.36 -17.21
CA THR A 227 -8.19 -3.03 -16.13
C THR A 227 -7.28 -3.67 -15.07
N VAL A 228 -5.96 -3.56 -15.22
CA VAL A 228 -4.98 -4.14 -14.28
C VAL A 228 -4.11 -3.04 -13.69
N GLN A 229 -4.42 -2.62 -12.48
CA GLN A 229 -3.62 -1.72 -11.66
C GLN A 229 -2.67 -2.54 -10.79
N ALA A 230 -1.37 -2.29 -10.89
CA ALA A 230 -0.36 -3.09 -10.20
C ALA A 230 0.79 -2.20 -9.70
N SER A 231 1.02 -2.21 -8.39
CA SER A 231 1.98 -1.36 -7.70
C SER A 231 2.91 -2.17 -6.79
N GLY A 232 4.23 -2.14 -7.07
CA GLY A 232 5.23 -2.69 -6.16
C GLY A 232 5.43 -1.73 -4.97
N TYR A 233 5.12 -2.18 -3.77
CA TYR A 233 5.26 -1.38 -2.55
C TYR A 233 6.63 -1.54 -1.90
N TRP A 234 7.23 -2.71 -2.05
CA TRP A 234 8.54 -3.03 -1.51
C TRP A 234 9.23 -4.10 -2.36
N ARG A 235 10.51 -4.35 -2.11
CA ARG A 235 11.27 -5.38 -2.81
C ARG A 235 12.13 -6.17 -1.83
N ALA A 236 12.03 -7.49 -1.89
CA ALA A 236 12.83 -8.40 -1.07
C ALA A 236 14.34 -8.17 -1.29
N GLY A 237 15.09 -8.03 -0.20
CA GLY A 237 16.54 -7.83 -0.24
C GLY A 237 17.00 -6.39 -0.53
N LEU A 238 16.09 -5.43 -0.75
CA LEU A 238 16.41 -4.02 -0.94
C LEU A 238 15.83 -3.17 0.20
N ASP A 239 16.53 -2.09 0.55
CA ASP A 239 15.91 -1.04 1.34
C ASP A 239 14.95 -0.19 0.49
N ALA A 240 14.14 0.67 1.12
CA ALA A 240 13.13 1.40 0.38
C ALA A 240 13.70 2.48 -0.56
N SER A 241 14.91 3.01 -0.30
CA SER A 241 15.55 3.96 -1.22
C SER A 241 15.97 3.26 -2.50
N GLN A 242 16.55 2.07 -2.38
CA GLN A 242 16.88 1.19 -3.48
C GLN A 242 15.63 0.66 -4.19
N THR A 243 14.54 0.45 -3.46
CA THR A 243 13.25 0.03 -4.03
C THR A 243 12.64 1.14 -4.88
N ASP A 244 12.63 2.38 -4.42
CA ASP A 244 12.12 3.53 -5.18
C ASP A 244 12.89 3.70 -6.50
N GLU A 245 14.22 3.57 -6.48
CA GLU A 245 15.06 3.63 -7.67
C GLU A 245 14.79 2.46 -8.63
N ALA A 246 14.73 1.23 -8.12
CA ALA A 246 14.43 0.03 -8.90
C ALA A 246 13.00 0.05 -9.50
N VAL A 247 12.01 0.61 -8.79
CA VAL A 247 10.64 0.80 -9.30
C VAL A 247 10.61 1.83 -10.42
N LEU A 248 11.37 2.93 -10.30
CA LEU A 248 11.50 3.93 -11.35
C LEU A 248 12.20 3.37 -12.60
N GLU A 249 13.26 2.57 -12.44
CA GLU A 249 13.93 1.89 -13.55
C GLU A 249 13.01 0.90 -14.27
N LEU A 250 12.23 0.11 -13.52
CA LEU A 250 11.26 -0.82 -14.09
C LEU A 250 10.12 -0.10 -14.82
N ALA A 251 9.69 1.05 -14.33
CA ALA A 251 8.69 1.87 -15.01
C ALA A 251 9.25 2.47 -16.31
N ARG A 252 10.51 2.90 -16.33
CA ARG A 252 11.20 3.39 -17.53
C ARG A 252 11.39 2.27 -18.56
N ALA A 253 11.87 1.09 -18.15
CA ALA A 253 12.02 -0.06 -19.03
C ALA A 253 10.71 -0.54 -19.65
N ALA A 254 9.59 -0.41 -18.92
CA ALA A 254 8.26 -0.75 -19.43
C ALA A 254 7.73 0.26 -20.48
N THR A 255 8.22 1.49 -20.45
CA THR A 255 7.90 2.52 -21.48
C THR A 255 8.77 2.37 -22.73
N ASP A 256 10.03 1.96 -22.59
CA ASP A 256 10.95 1.75 -23.72
C ASP A 256 10.57 0.52 -24.56
N ASP A 257 10.06 -0.55 -23.95
CA ASP A 257 9.57 -1.76 -24.67
C ASP A 257 8.31 -1.48 -25.53
N THR A 258 7.63 -0.37 -25.27
CA THR A 258 6.48 0.11 -26.06
C THR A 258 6.91 0.96 -27.25
N SER A 259 8.12 1.53 -27.25
CA SER A 259 8.66 2.36 -28.34
C SER A 259 9.33 1.54 -29.45
N ALA A 260 9.70 0.29 -29.19
CA ALA A 260 10.37 -0.61 -30.12
C ALA A 260 9.41 -1.46 -30.99
N ALA A 261 8.10 -1.31 -30.80
CA ALA A 261 7.06 -2.10 -31.49
C ALA A 261 6.19 -1.26 -32.46
N HIS A 262 6.76 -0.14 -32.97
CA HIS A 262 6.11 0.66 -34.04
C HIS A 262 6.98 0.71 -35.28
#